data_123226a3ff529323b82b06817f47d583
#
_entry.id   123226a3ff529323b82b06817f47d583
#
_cell.length_a   1.000
_cell.length_b   1.000
_cell.length_c   1.000
_cell.angle_alpha   90.00
_cell.angle_beta   90.00
_cell.angle_gamma   90.00
#
_symmetry.space_group_name_H-M   'P 1'
#
loop_
_entity.id
_entity.type
_entity.pdbx_description
1 polymer ?
#
loop_
_entity_poly.entity_id
_entity_poly.type
_entity_poly.pdbx_seq_one_letter_code
_entity_poly.pdbx_strand_id
1 'polypeptide(L)'
;NICSRRGLSERFDSTIGAGSVLMPFGGKYQLTPQQNMVAKVPTLHKDTDTATVMAFGYNPKLSAKNPYMGALYAVVDSVTRAVAAGADYKDIYLTFQEYFERLGVDPKRWGKPLSALLGAYTAQEKLGLAAIGGKDSMSGSFNDIDVPPTLVSFAVAPLSASHAVSSEFKGTDNLVFMLSPKYDENNMPDFESLKVLYDMLYMMMRDDKVNLINSAWAIGYGGAAEAICKMSLGNKIGFEFTDCCDKSELFKAKYGSVIIEVKGLGATGFMGNDINVTKLGHTMAEPCIKICGENIPLDDIEKAWTAPLEGVFATKAECENAGMKKFEYGERINIRPKITFAKPRVFIPAFPGTNCEYDSAKAFERAGADADVRIFRYLKPSHIAESIDSFADAIDKAQIIMFPGGFSGGDEPDGSGKFIKAAFENEKVRTAVMELLNNRDGLILGICNGFQALIKLGLVPYGEIRKAESNSPTLTFNTIGRHMSRLAATRIASVKSPWLAGVEVGDIHQIAISHGEGRFVASPETIAEM
;
A
#
# COMPACT_ATOMS: atom_id res chain seq x y z
N ASN A 1 9.42 10.06 -12.79
CA ASN A 1 10.41 9.17 -13.41
C ASN A 1 11.84 9.51 -13.04
N ILE A 2 12.07 10.74 -12.59
CA ILE A 2 13.41 11.26 -12.32
C ILE A 2 13.86 10.89 -10.91
N CYS A 3 12.92 10.62 -9.98
CA CYS A 3 13.23 10.31 -8.59
C CYS A 3 12.13 9.48 -7.92
N SER A 4 12.48 8.84 -6.80
CA SER A 4 11.54 8.12 -5.96
C SER A 4 10.61 9.09 -5.22
N ARG A 5 9.33 8.74 -5.18
CA ARG A 5 8.31 9.45 -4.39
C ARG A 5 7.95 8.70 -3.10
N ARG A 6 8.79 7.77 -2.68
CA ARG A 6 8.52 6.92 -1.53
C ARG A 6 8.25 7.72 -0.26
N GLY A 7 9.10 8.71 0.05
CA GLY A 7 8.92 9.54 1.25
C GLY A 7 7.63 10.35 1.26
N LEU A 8 7.06 10.71 0.09
CA LEU A 8 5.75 11.30 -0.03
C LEU A 8 4.64 10.24 0.17
N SER A 9 4.78 9.09 -0.49
CA SER A 9 3.80 8.00 -0.45
C SER A 9 3.61 7.43 0.97
N GLU A 10 4.68 7.26 1.72
CA GLU A 10 4.66 6.75 3.11
C GLU A 10 3.98 7.68 4.13
N ARG A 11 3.54 8.87 3.71
CA ARG A 11 2.74 9.79 4.55
C ARG A 11 1.26 9.44 4.57
N PHE A 12 0.82 8.54 3.72
CA PHE A 12 -0.59 8.15 3.53
C PHE A 12 -0.77 6.67 3.79
N ASP A 13 -1.92 6.30 4.34
CA ASP A 13 -2.27 4.91 4.60
C ASP A 13 -2.34 4.09 3.32
N SER A 14 -1.77 2.90 3.35
CA SER A 14 -1.71 1.98 2.21
C SER A 14 -2.28 0.60 2.53
N THR A 15 -2.63 0.32 3.80
CA THR A 15 -2.96 -1.03 4.30
C THR A 15 -4.28 -1.09 5.04
N ILE A 16 -5.17 -0.15 4.81
CA ILE A 16 -6.44 -0.03 5.53
C ILE A 16 -7.30 -1.29 5.31
N GLY A 17 -7.86 -1.81 6.41
CA GLY A 17 -8.78 -2.94 6.39
C GLY A 17 -8.17 -4.27 5.90
N ALA A 18 -6.85 -4.37 5.84
CA ALA A 18 -6.13 -5.50 5.25
C ALA A 18 -6.60 -5.85 3.82
N GLY A 19 -7.17 -4.87 3.12
CA GLY A 19 -7.68 -5.03 1.75
C GLY A 19 -6.64 -4.80 0.66
N SER A 20 -5.50 -4.15 0.96
CA SER A 20 -4.47 -3.88 -0.04
C SER A 20 -3.81 -5.17 -0.52
N VAL A 21 -3.90 -5.44 -1.82
CA VAL A 21 -3.26 -6.58 -2.48
C VAL A 21 -1.87 -6.18 -3.00
N LEU A 22 -1.78 -5.01 -3.62
CA LEU A 22 -0.51 -4.42 -4.05
C LEU A 22 -0.22 -3.17 -3.23
N MET A 23 0.90 -3.16 -2.51
CA MET A 23 1.40 -2.01 -1.78
C MET A 23 2.00 -0.98 -2.75
N PRO A 24 2.08 0.32 -2.40
CA PRO A 24 2.67 1.33 -3.28
C PRO A 24 4.09 1.01 -3.75
N PHE A 25 4.85 0.29 -2.92
CA PHE A 25 6.17 -0.21 -3.23
C PHE A 25 6.26 -1.70 -2.90
N GLY A 26 6.56 -2.52 -3.92
CA GLY A 26 6.64 -3.97 -3.82
C GLY A 26 8.05 -4.49 -3.55
N GLY A 27 8.10 -5.80 -3.30
CA GLY A 27 9.29 -6.57 -3.00
C GLY A 27 9.69 -6.53 -1.53
N LYS A 28 10.61 -7.41 -1.16
CA LYS A 28 11.15 -7.54 0.21
C LYS A 28 11.68 -6.22 0.78
N TYR A 29 12.29 -5.40 -0.07
CA TYR A 29 12.87 -4.10 0.32
C TYR A 29 11.91 -2.93 0.11
N GLN A 30 10.70 -3.17 -0.40
CA GLN A 30 9.68 -2.14 -0.67
C GLN A 30 10.26 -0.97 -1.49
N LEU A 31 10.91 -1.28 -2.62
CA LEU A 31 11.58 -0.30 -3.47
C LEU A 31 11.02 -0.23 -4.88
N THR A 32 10.40 -1.29 -5.42
CA THR A 32 9.76 -1.25 -6.74
C THR A 32 8.43 -0.53 -6.65
N PRO A 33 8.24 0.65 -7.27
CA PRO A 33 6.94 1.31 -7.29
C PRO A 33 5.95 0.48 -8.09
N GLN A 34 4.76 0.24 -7.54
CA GLN A 34 3.68 -0.36 -8.30
C GLN A 34 3.05 0.69 -9.23
N GLN A 35 2.68 0.27 -10.43
CA GLN A 35 2.08 1.15 -11.43
C GLN A 35 0.57 1.27 -11.29
N ASN A 36 0.00 0.51 -10.39
CA ASN A 36 -1.43 0.36 -10.14
C ASN A 36 -1.70 0.14 -8.65
N MET A 37 -2.92 0.35 -8.24
CA MET A 37 -3.44 -0.01 -6.93
C MET A 37 -4.38 -1.21 -7.12
N VAL A 38 -4.18 -2.27 -6.33
CA VAL A 38 -5.11 -3.40 -6.25
C VAL A 38 -5.54 -3.56 -4.81
N ALA A 39 -6.86 -3.54 -4.58
CA ALA A 39 -7.43 -3.72 -3.27
C ALA A 39 -8.70 -4.57 -3.33
N LYS A 40 -8.87 -5.45 -2.34
CA LYS A 40 -10.08 -6.27 -2.17
C LYS A 40 -11.29 -5.38 -1.89
N VAL A 41 -12.44 -5.78 -2.39
CA VAL A 41 -13.71 -5.13 -2.05
C VAL A 41 -13.96 -5.31 -0.55
N PRO A 42 -14.24 -4.23 0.20
CA PRO A 42 -14.53 -4.32 1.63
C PRO A 42 -15.80 -5.13 1.89
N THR A 43 -15.72 -6.10 2.79
CA THR A 43 -16.88 -6.90 3.25
C THR A 43 -16.96 -6.84 4.76
N LEU A 44 -18.19 -6.84 5.32
CA LEU A 44 -18.37 -6.69 6.78
C LEU A 44 -17.91 -7.93 7.55
N HIS A 45 -18.34 -9.11 7.15
CA HIS A 45 -18.16 -10.33 7.98
C HIS A 45 -17.35 -11.44 7.32
N LYS A 46 -17.22 -11.45 5.98
CA LYS A 46 -16.55 -12.52 5.24
C LYS A 46 -15.37 -11.97 4.47
N ASP A 47 -14.51 -12.83 4.01
CA ASP A 47 -13.48 -12.48 3.04
C ASP A 47 -13.98 -12.65 1.60
N THR A 48 -13.33 -11.97 0.66
CA THR A 48 -13.59 -12.09 -0.77
C THR A 48 -12.29 -12.10 -1.54
N ASP A 49 -12.28 -12.79 -2.68
CA ASP A 49 -11.20 -12.68 -3.65
C ASP A 49 -11.46 -11.59 -4.71
N THR A 50 -12.67 -11.01 -4.72
CA THR A 50 -12.98 -9.89 -5.60
C THR A 50 -12.20 -8.65 -5.17
N ALA A 51 -11.47 -8.09 -6.10
CA ALA A 51 -10.69 -6.87 -5.94
C ALA A 51 -10.98 -5.88 -7.07
N THR A 52 -10.55 -4.66 -6.89
CA THR A 52 -10.51 -3.64 -7.94
C THR A 52 -9.07 -3.28 -8.23
N VAL A 53 -8.75 -3.08 -9.51
CA VAL A 53 -7.51 -2.45 -9.94
C VAL A 53 -7.80 -1.03 -10.41
N MET A 54 -6.90 -0.10 -10.06
CA MET A 54 -6.91 1.25 -10.58
C MET A 54 -5.50 1.64 -11.03
N ALA A 55 -5.40 2.21 -12.22
CA ALA A 55 -4.16 2.75 -12.76
C ALA A 55 -4.41 4.11 -13.40
N PHE A 56 -3.37 4.92 -13.54
CA PHE A 56 -3.47 6.20 -14.24
C PHE A 56 -2.40 6.32 -15.33
N GLY A 57 -2.70 7.14 -16.34
CA GLY A 57 -1.76 7.50 -17.40
C GLY A 57 -1.71 9.01 -17.59
N TYR A 58 -0.51 9.55 -17.73
CA TYR A 58 -0.27 10.97 -18.05
C TYR A 58 1.20 11.23 -18.35
N ASN A 59 1.46 11.98 -19.40
CA ASN A 59 2.81 12.48 -19.73
C ASN A 59 2.75 13.99 -19.97
N PRO A 60 3.19 14.83 -19.00
CA PRO A 60 3.11 16.28 -19.10
C PRO A 60 3.90 16.86 -20.28
N LYS A 61 5.04 16.26 -20.63
CA LYS A 61 5.88 16.74 -21.74
C LYS A 61 5.24 16.47 -23.10
N LEU A 62 4.61 15.29 -23.24
CA LEU A 62 3.88 14.96 -24.47
C LEU A 62 2.61 15.81 -24.60
N SER A 63 1.84 15.97 -23.52
CA SER A 63 0.63 16.78 -23.49
C SER A 63 0.89 18.26 -23.78
N ALA A 64 1.99 18.82 -23.25
CA ALA A 64 2.38 20.19 -23.54
C ALA A 64 2.76 20.39 -25.02
N LYS A 65 3.34 19.37 -25.64
CA LYS A 65 3.79 19.41 -27.05
C LYS A 65 2.65 19.12 -28.04
N ASN A 66 1.80 18.19 -27.69
CA ASN A 66 0.65 17.75 -28.49
C ASN A 66 -0.46 17.21 -27.58
N PRO A 67 -1.50 18.02 -27.23
CA PRO A 67 -2.56 17.61 -26.34
C PRO A 67 -3.34 16.38 -26.81
N TYR A 68 -3.56 16.23 -28.13
CA TYR A 68 -4.22 15.05 -28.71
C TYR A 68 -3.45 13.75 -28.41
N MET A 69 -2.14 13.74 -28.77
CA MET A 69 -1.31 12.56 -28.52
C MET A 69 -1.09 12.34 -27.02
N GLY A 70 -1.00 13.42 -26.23
CA GLY A 70 -0.87 13.34 -24.77
C GLY A 70 -2.06 12.62 -24.14
N ALA A 71 -3.27 12.95 -24.55
CA ALA A 71 -4.50 12.35 -24.03
C ALA A 71 -4.73 10.93 -24.57
N LEU A 72 -4.47 10.69 -25.85
CA LEU A 72 -4.53 9.35 -26.43
C LEU A 72 -3.61 8.38 -25.69
N TYR A 73 -2.35 8.77 -25.47
CA TYR A 73 -1.41 7.94 -24.73
C TYR A 73 -1.69 7.89 -23.22
N ALA A 74 -2.36 8.88 -22.63
CA ALA A 74 -2.83 8.78 -21.26
C ALA A 74 -3.82 7.63 -21.10
N VAL A 75 -4.75 7.46 -22.05
CA VAL A 75 -5.68 6.32 -22.07
C VAL A 75 -4.94 5.01 -22.27
N VAL A 76 -4.07 4.91 -23.30
CA VAL A 76 -3.30 3.69 -23.57
C VAL A 76 -2.45 3.30 -22.35
N ASP A 77 -1.77 4.25 -21.71
CA ASP A 77 -0.90 4.00 -20.55
C ASP A 77 -1.70 3.48 -19.33
N SER A 78 -2.84 4.12 -19.01
CA SER A 78 -3.69 3.70 -17.88
C SER A 78 -4.25 2.28 -18.09
N VAL A 79 -4.73 1.98 -19.29
CA VAL A 79 -5.24 0.66 -19.66
C VAL A 79 -4.14 -0.39 -19.60
N THR A 80 -2.97 -0.11 -20.21
CA THR A 80 -1.82 -1.04 -20.22
C THR A 80 -1.37 -1.38 -18.80
N ARG A 81 -1.33 -0.40 -17.90
CA ARG A 81 -0.97 -0.62 -16.49
C ARG A 81 -1.99 -1.49 -15.76
N ALA A 82 -3.28 -1.29 -16.00
CA ALA A 82 -4.31 -2.13 -15.41
C ALA A 82 -4.22 -3.58 -15.91
N VAL A 83 -3.99 -3.77 -17.22
CA VAL A 83 -3.78 -5.10 -17.82
C VAL A 83 -2.51 -5.76 -17.28
N ALA A 84 -1.41 -5.02 -17.12
CA ALA A 84 -0.18 -5.54 -16.53
C ALA A 84 -0.36 -6.03 -15.08
N ALA A 85 -1.38 -5.55 -14.38
CA ALA A 85 -1.77 -6.04 -13.04
C ALA A 85 -2.73 -7.25 -13.07
N GLY A 86 -3.20 -7.68 -14.25
CA GLY A 86 -4.10 -8.83 -14.41
C GLY A 86 -5.55 -8.51 -14.75
N ALA A 87 -5.89 -7.25 -15.07
CA ALA A 87 -7.23 -6.87 -15.51
C ALA A 87 -7.55 -7.40 -16.93
N ASP A 88 -8.80 -7.78 -17.16
CA ASP A 88 -9.34 -7.87 -18.50
C ASP A 88 -9.58 -6.44 -19.02
N TYR A 89 -8.96 -6.08 -20.17
CA TYR A 89 -9.15 -4.73 -20.67
C TYR A 89 -10.61 -4.45 -21.04
N LYS A 90 -11.40 -5.48 -21.39
CA LYS A 90 -12.81 -5.38 -21.78
C LYS A 90 -13.72 -4.96 -20.61
N ASP A 91 -13.28 -5.21 -19.39
CA ASP A 91 -14.00 -4.84 -18.16
C ASP A 91 -13.57 -3.48 -17.61
N ILE A 92 -12.67 -2.77 -18.31
CA ILE A 92 -12.17 -1.47 -17.88
C ILE A 92 -13.18 -0.37 -18.19
N TYR A 93 -13.46 0.44 -17.16
CA TYR A 93 -14.09 1.75 -17.29
C TYR A 93 -13.06 2.84 -17.05
N LEU A 94 -13.25 3.97 -17.76
CA LEU A 94 -12.35 5.12 -17.68
C LEU A 94 -13.00 6.27 -16.94
N THR A 95 -12.18 7.10 -16.29
CA THR A 95 -12.58 8.43 -15.80
C THR A 95 -11.45 9.40 -16.05
N PHE A 96 -11.79 10.66 -16.38
CA PHE A 96 -10.78 11.64 -16.77
C PHE A 96 -10.73 12.79 -15.79
N GLN A 97 -9.53 13.26 -15.48
CA GLN A 97 -9.29 14.49 -14.76
C GLN A 97 -8.60 15.48 -15.71
N GLU A 98 -9.27 16.57 -16.01
CA GLU A 98 -8.74 17.62 -16.87
C GLU A 98 -8.38 18.87 -16.08
N TYR A 99 -7.26 19.51 -16.45
CA TYR A 99 -6.84 20.78 -15.89
C TYR A 99 -6.11 21.61 -16.94
N PHE A 100 -6.69 22.75 -17.30
CA PHE A 100 -6.19 23.65 -18.33
C PHE A 100 -6.07 25.07 -17.80
N GLU A 101 -5.30 25.90 -18.51
CA GLU A 101 -5.22 27.34 -18.28
C GLU A 101 -6.59 28.02 -18.42
N ARG A 102 -6.69 29.26 -17.96
CA ARG A 102 -7.89 30.07 -18.20
C ARG A 102 -8.03 30.32 -19.69
N LEU A 103 -9.18 29.92 -20.23
CA LEU A 103 -9.39 29.91 -21.69
C LEU A 103 -9.65 31.31 -22.24
N GLY A 104 -10.40 32.14 -21.51
CA GLY A 104 -10.75 33.48 -21.95
C GLY A 104 -11.49 33.46 -23.30
N VAL A 105 -11.11 34.37 -24.18
CA VAL A 105 -11.66 34.50 -25.55
C VAL A 105 -10.69 34.02 -26.63
N ASP A 106 -9.53 33.48 -26.26
CA ASP A 106 -8.52 33.03 -27.22
C ASP A 106 -8.90 31.64 -27.78
N PRO A 107 -9.17 31.51 -29.08
CA PRO A 107 -9.51 30.23 -29.70
C PRO A 107 -8.40 29.17 -29.57
N LYS A 108 -7.15 29.57 -29.51
CA LYS A 108 -6.01 28.63 -29.33
C LYS A 108 -6.05 27.98 -27.95
N ARG A 109 -6.44 28.73 -26.93
CA ARG A 109 -6.62 28.18 -25.57
C ARG A 109 -7.76 27.19 -25.52
N TRP A 110 -8.89 27.45 -26.19
CA TRP A 110 -10.01 26.54 -26.34
C TRP A 110 -9.68 25.29 -27.16
N GLY A 111 -8.78 25.42 -28.13
CA GLY A 111 -8.30 24.31 -28.96
C GLY A 111 -7.55 23.23 -28.16
N LYS A 112 -6.90 23.57 -27.03
CA LYS A 112 -6.13 22.60 -26.23
C LYS A 112 -7.00 21.54 -25.55
N PRO A 113 -8.05 21.89 -24.76
CA PRO A 113 -8.95 20.89 -24.18
C PRO A 113 -9.70 20.10 -25.27
N LEU A 114 -10.18 20.75 -26.33
CA LEU A 114 -10.82 20.05 -27.43
C LEU A 114 -9.89 19.02 -28.06
N SER A 115 -8.64 19.37 -28.33
CA SER A 115 -7.62 18.46 -28.87
C SER A 115 -7.36 17.28 -27.93
N ALA A 116 -7.27 17.51 -26.62
CA ALA A 116 -7.10 16.45 -25.64
C ALA A 116 -8.30 15.51 -25.60
N LEU A 117 -9.53 16.06 -25.57
CA LEU A 117 -10.75 15.25 -25.60
C LEU A 117 -10.85 14.39 -26.87
N LEU A 118 -10.49 14.92 -28.04
CA LEU A 118 -10.49 14.14 -29.30
C LEU A 118 -9.46 13.01 -29.23
N GLY A 119 -8.30 13.21 -28.62
CA GLY A 119 -7.30 12.16 -28.42
C GLY A 119 -7.81 11.05 -27.49
N ALA A 120 -8.41 11.41 -26.37
CA ALA A 120 -9.01 10.46 -25.44
C ALA A 120 -10.21 9.71 -26.07
N TYR A 121 -11.05 10.41 -26.82
CA TYR A 121 -12.17 9.83 -27.56
C TYR A 121 -11.69 8.80 -28.59
N THR A 122 -10.66 9.13 -29.37
CA THR A 122 -10.08 8.20 -30.35
C THR A 122 -9.60 6.90 -29.69
N ALA A 123 -8.92 7.01 -28.55
CA ALA A 123 -8.46 5.81 -27.83
C ALA A 123 -9.63 4.99 -27.28
N GLN A 124 -10.67 5.64 -26.74
CA GLN A 124 -11.89 4.96 -26.26
C GLN A 124 -12.60 4.22 -27.39
N GLU A 125 -12.84 4.88 -28.51
CA GLU A 125 -13.51 4.29 -29.67
C GLU A 125 -12.72 3.06 -30.19
N LYS A 126 -11.42 3.21 -30.37
CA LYS A 126 -10.56 2.15 -30.89
C LYS A 126 -10.43 0.95 -29.95
N LEU A 127 -10.40 1.17 -28.65
CA LEU A 127 -10.35 0.10 -27.63
C LEU A 127 -11.74 -0.47 -27.30
N GLY A 128 -12.82 0.22 -27.65
CA GLY A 128 -14.19 -0.15 -27.27
C GLY A 128 -14.48 0.07 -25.79
N LEU A 129 -13.85 1.09 -25.14
CA LEU A 129 -13.97 1.38 -23.73
C LEU A 129 -14.79 2.64 -23.49
N ALA A 130 -15.53 2.67 -22.36
CA ALA A 130 -16.35 3.81 -21.98
C ALA A 130 -15.73 4.60 -20.82
N ALA A 131 -15.79 5.93 -20.90
CA ALA A 131 -15.60 6.81 -19.75
C ALA A 131 -16.92 6.96 -19.01
N ILE A 132 -16.90 6.69 -17.69
CA ILE A 132 -18.09 6.77 -16.83
C ILE A 132 -18.29 8.18 -16.24
N GLY A 133 -17.34 9.07 -16.42
CA GLY A 133 -17.36 10.42 -15.92
C GLY A 133 -15.99 11.06 -15.88
N GLY A 134 -15.91 12.16 -15.16
CA GLY A 134 -14.67 12.90 -15.01
C GLY A 134 -14.91 14.24 -14.35
N LYS A 135 -13.86 15.05 -14.30
CA LYS A 135 -13.91 16.41 -13.79
C LYS A 135 -12.96 17.27 -14.61
N ASP A 136 -13.43 18.40 -15.06
CA ASP A 136 -12.64 19.40 -15.77
C ASP A 136 -12.49 20.70 -14.96
N SER A 137 -11.43 21.42 -15.22
CA SER A 137 -11.19 22.77 -14.67
C SER A 137 -10.33 23.59 -15.61
N MET A 138 -10.78 24.81 -15.90
CA MET A 138 -10.10 25.78 -16.76
C MET A 138 -9.60 26.98 -15.94
N SER A 139 -9.05 26.71 -14.76
CA SER A 139 -8.58 27.73 -13.80
C SER A 139 -7.07 27.71 -13.56
N GLY A 140 -6.33 26.97 -14.36
CA GLY A 140 -4.90 26.71 -14.18
C GLY A 140 -3.97 27.85 -14.66
N SER A 141 -4.33 29.12 -14.40
CA SER A 141 -3.47 30.27 -14.65
C SER A 141 -3.24 31.05 -13.37
N PHE A 142 -2.00 31.40 -13.11
CA PHE A 142 -1.58 32.25 -12.01
C PHE A 142 -0.55 33.28 -12.50
N ASN A 143 -0.92 34.55 -12.53
CA ASN A 143 -0.16 35.62 -13.18
C ASN A 143 0.14 35.26 -14.65
N ASP A 144 1.42 35.17 -14.99
CA ASP A 144 1.95 34.81 -16.30
C ASP A 144 2.26 33.32 -16.46
N ILE A 145 1.95 32.49 -15.44
CA ILE A 145 2.17 31.06 -15.45
C ILE A 145 0.87 30.34 -15.81
N ASP A 146 0.91 29.55 -16.88
CA ASP A 146 -0.17 28.64 -17.26
C ASP A 146 0.25 27.18 -16.99
N VAL A 147 -0.68 26.36 -16.48
CA VAL A 147 -0.45 24.91 -16.37
C VAL A 147 -0.32 24.31 -17.76
N PRO A 148 0.50 23.27 -17.93
CA PRO A 148 0.52 22.53 -19.19
C PRO A 148 -0.84 21.87 -19.43
N PRO A 149 -1.25 21.65 -20.70
CA PRO A 149 -2.45 20.89 -21.01
C PRO A 149 -2.45 19.56 -20.28
N THR A 150 -3.46 19.30 -19.47
CA THR A 150 -3.52 18.12 -18.60
C THR A 150 -4.83 17.38 -18.83
N LEU A 151 -4.72 16.14 -19.32
CA LEU A 151 -5.76 15.13 -19.26
C LEU A 151 -5.11 13.87 -18.66
N VAL A 152 -5.51 13.53 -17.45
CA VAL A 152 -5.13 12.28 -16.78
C VAL A 152 -6.23 11.27 -17.01
N SER A 153 -5.89 10.10 -17.53
CA SER A 153 -6.80 8.97 -17.63
C SER A 153 -6.62 8.05 -16.43
N PHE A 154 -7.72 7.66 -15.81
CA PHE A 154 -7.77 6.60 -14.82
C PHE A 154 -8.54 5.42 -15.40
N ALA A 155 -7.95 4.23 -15.32
CA ALA A 155 -8.54 2.96 -15.71
C ALA A 155 -8.92 2.18 -14.46
N VAL A 156 -10.15 1.71 -14.37
CA VAL A 156 -10.67 0.94 -13.23
C VAL A 156 -11.35 -0.33 -13.74
N ALA A 157 -11.02 -1.48 -13.13
CA ALA A 157 -11.65 -2.75 -13.46
C ALA A 157 -11.76 -3.65 -12.21
N PRO A 158 -12.73 -4.59 -12.17
CA PRO A 158 -12.70 -5.69 -11.22
C PRO A 158 -11.64 -6.72 -11.63
N LEU A 159 -11.08 -7.41 -10.64
CA LEU A 159 -10.26 -8.62 -10.86
C LEU A 159 -10.31 -9.55 -9.64
N SER A 160 -9.79 -10.77 -9.81
CA SER A 160 -9.52 -11.68 -8.69
C SER A 160 -8.19 -11.32 -8.05
N ALA A 161 -8.17 -11.11 -6.73
CA ALA A 161 -6.94 -10.76 -6.00
C ALA A 161 -5.86 -11.85 -6.13
N SER A 162 -6.26 -13.12 -6.26
CA SER A 162 -5.35 -14.25 -6.46
C SER A 162 -4.62 -14.23 -7.81
N HIS A 163 -5.14 -13.48 -8.79
CA HIS A 163 -4.53 -13.30 -10.11
C HIS A 163 -3.81 -11.94 -10.28
N ALA A 164 -3.71 -11.16 -9.21
CA ALA A 164 -3.00 -9.88 -9.28
C ALA A 164 -1.49 -10.09 -9.45
N VAL A 165 -0.90 -9.41 -10.44
CA VAL A 165 0.53 -9.47 -10.75
C VAL A 165 1.20 -8.18 -10.32
N SER A 166 2.28 -8.30 -9.54
CA SER A 166 3.08 -7.16 -9.10
C SER A 166 4.30 -6.92 -10.01
N SER A 167 4.95 -5.78 -9.83
CA SER A 167 5.92 -5.30 -10.81
C SER A 167 7.37 -5.70 -10.53
N GLU A 168 7.75 -6.10 -9.32
CA GLU A 168 9.12 -6.47 -8.98
C GLU A 168 9.49 -7.88 -9.46
N PHE A 169 10.74 -8.10 -9.91
CA PHE A 169 11.25 -9.43 -10.23
C PHE A 169 11.13 -10.39 -9.04
N LYS A 170 10.75 -11.65 -9.32
CA LYS A 170 10.42 -12.68 -8.31
C LYS A 170 11.49 -13.74 -8.12
N GLY A 171 12.29 -14.00 -9.14
CA GLY A 171 13.28 -15.06 -9.08
C GLY A 171 14.51 -14.78 -9.95
N THR A 172 15.53 -15.58 -9.77
CA THR A 172 16.74 -15.59 -10.62
C THR A 172 16.56 -16.58 -11.77
N ASP A 173 17.35 -16.40 -12.80
CA ASP A 173 17.39 -17.26 -14.00
C ASP A 173 16.04 -17.32 -14.77
N ASN A 174 15.20 -16.31 -14.61
CA ASN A 174 13.96 -16.13 -15.34
C ASN A 174 14.21 -15.34 -16.61
N LEU A 175 13.53 -15.72 -17.69
CA LEU A 175 13.57 -14.96 -18.95
C LEU A 175 12.69 -13.71 -18.84
N VAL A 176 13.15 -12.63 -19.48
CA VAL A 176 12.41 -11.37 -19.53
C VAL A 176 12.20 -10.95 -20.97
N PHE A 177 10.95 -10.69 -21.29
CA PHE A 177 10.51 -10.29 -22.63
C PHE A 177 9.81 -8.95 -22.60
N MET A 178 9.98 -8.17 -23.66
CA MET A 178 9.14 -7.03 -23.98
C MET A 178 8.14 -7.45 -25.04
N LEU A 179 6.87 -7.32 -24.75
CA LEU A 179 5.76 -7.53 -25.66
C LEU A 179 5.25 -6.15 -26.09
N SER A 180 5.16 -5.91 -27.39
CA SER A 180 4.80 -4.59 -27.93
C SER A 180 3.73 -4.73 -29.00
N PRO A 181 2.75 -3.81 -29.07
CA PRO A 181 1.90 -3.72 -30.26
C PRO A 181 2.74 -3.30 -31.46
N LYS A 182 2.16 -3.38 -32.65
CA LYS A 182 2.70 -2.71 -33.84
C LYS A 182 2.49 -1.20 -33.69
N TYR A 183 3.35 -0.42 -34.32
CA TYR A 183 3.24 1.04 -34.39
C TYR A 183 3.29 1.49 -35.86
N ASP A 184 2.55 2.54 -36.15
CA ASP A 184 2.63 3.21 -37.45
C ASP A 184 3.88 4.14 -37.54
N GLU A 185 4.04 4.81 -38.69
CA GLU A 185 5.13 5.76 -38.94
C GLU A 185 5.14 6.99 -38.02
N ASN A 186 3.98 7.29 -37.40
CA ASN A 186 3.83 8.39 -36.42
C ASN A 186 3.99 7.91 -34.97
N ASN A 187 4.44 6.67 -34.78
CA ASN A 187 4.51 5.99 -33.47
C ASN A 187 3.14 5.82 -32.77
N MET A 188 2.03 5.84 -33.52
CA MET A 188 0.72 5.47 -33.01
C MET A 188 0.64 3.95 -32.85
N PRO A 189 0.12 3.42 -31.73
CA PRO A 189 -0.07 1.99 -31.62
C PRO A 189 -1.20 1.53 -32.58
N ASP A 190 -0.97 0.43 -33.24
CA ASP A 190 -2.04 -0.30 -33.90
C ASP A 190 -2.96 -0.88 -32.83
N PHE A 191 -4.19 -0.40 -32.77
CA PHE A 191 -5.13 -0.76 -31.70
C PHE A 191 -5.62 -2.20 -31.80
N GLU A 192 -5.65 -2.81 -32.98
CA GLU A 192 -5.98 -4.23 -33.10
C GLU A 192 -4.84 -5.10 -32.56
N SER A 193 -3.60 -4.76 -32.91
CA SER A 193 -2.40 -5.38 -32.31
C SER A 193 -2.38 -5.21 -30.78
N LEU A 194 -2.77 -4.04 -30.27
CA LEU A 194 -2.83 -3.74 -28.84
C LEU A 194 -3.88 -4.60 -28.10
N LYS A 195 -5.07 -4.79 -28.70
CA LYS A 195 -6.11 -5.68 -28.15
C LYS A 195 -5.65 -7.14 -28.10
N VAL A 196 -4.98 -7.62 -29.16
CA VAL A 196 -4.39 -8.97 -29.18
C VAL A 196 -3.37 -9.13 -28.05
N LEU A 197 -2.51 -8.13 -27.84
CA LEU A 197 -1.55 -8.14 -26.74
C LEU A 197 -2.23 -8.22 -25.37
N TYR A 198 -3.28 -7.42 -25.15
CA TYR A 198 -4.01 -7.42 -23.90
C TYR A 198 -4.74 -8.73 -23.62
N ASP A 199 -5.43 -9.29 -24.62
CA ASP A 199 -6.08 -10.60 -24.49
C ASP A 199 -5.07 -11.72 -24.19
N MET A 200 -3.90 -11.69 -24.83
CA MET A 200 -2.84 -12.66 -24.58
C MET A 200 -2.30 -12.55 -23.15
N LEU A 201 -1.99 -11.35 -22.68
CA LEU A 201 -1.51 -11.12 -21.31
C LEU A 201 -2.54 -11.60 -20.27
N TYR A 202 -3.81 -11.26 -20.47
CA TYR A 202 -4.89 -11.67 -19.60
C TYR A 202 -5.00 -13.19 -19.49
N MET A 203 -4.97 -13.90 -20.64
CA MET A 203 -5.01 -15.37 -20.65
C MET A 203 -3.81 -16.00 -19.95
N MET A 204 -2.60 -15.46 -20.18
CA MET A 204 -1.37 -15.98 -19.57
C MET A 204 -1.32 -15.80 -18.04
N MET A 205 -1.93 -14.74 -17.51
CA MET A 205 -2.00 -14.47 -16.08
C MET A 205 -3.08 -15.31 -15.37
N ARG A 206 -4.00 -15.92 -16.12
CA ARG A 206 -5.12 -16.71 -15.58
C ARG A 206 -4.99 -18.21 -15.75
N ASP A 207 -3.95 -18.70 -16.39
CA ASP A 207 -3.73 -20.13 -16.53
C ASP A 207 -3.14 -20.69 -15.23
N ASP A 208 -4.00 -21.15 -14.33
CA ASP A 208 -3.65 -21.76 -13.04
C ASP A 208 -2.70 -22.97 -13.18
N LYS A 209 -2.66 -23.61 -14.35
CA LYS A 209 -1.81 -24.78 -14.60
C LYS A 209 -0.38 -24.41 -14.93
N VAL A 210 -0.17 -23.21 -15.47
CA VAL A 210 1.15 -22.83 -16.02
C VAL A 210 1.73 -21.63 -15.28
N ASN A 211 0.91 -20.72 -14.75
CA ASN A 211 1.29 -19.46 -14.06
C ASN A 211 2.62 -18.89 -14.60
N LEU A 212 2.58 -18.49 -15.89
CA LEU A 212 3.78 -18.17 -16.65
C LEU A 212 4.40 -16.83 -16.27
N ILE A 213 3.56 -15.84 -15.91
CA ILE A 213 4.02 -14.47 -15.66
C ILE A 213 4.25 -14.27 -14.16
N ASN A 214 5.50 -14.10 -13.77
CA ASN A 214 5.88 -13.81 -12.38
C ASN A 214 5.72 -12.32 -12.03
N SER A 215 6.10 -11.44 -12.95
CA SER A 215 5.98 -9.99 -12.78
C SER A 215 5.78 -9.30 -14.12
N ALA A 216 5.16 -8.11 -14.08
CA ALA A 216 4.88 -7.33 -15.28
C ALA A 216 5.04 -5.82 -15.05
N TRP A 217 5.49 -5.11 -16.09
CA TRP A 217 5.67 -3.66 -16.08
C TRP A 217 5.22 -3.04 -17.40
N ALA A 218 4.25 -2.11 -17.36
CA ALA A 218 3.88 -1.31 -18.53
C ALA A 218 4.96 -0.26 -18.84
N ILE A 219 5.44 -0.21 -20.08
CA ILE A 219 6.49 0.72 -20.49
C ILE A 219 5.94 2.15 -20.55
N GLY A 220 6.59 3.05 -19.84
CA GLY A 220 6.30 4.47 -19.81
C GLY A 220 7.42 5.33 -20.41
N TYR A 221 7.52 6.55 -19.90
CA TYR A 221 8.42 7.59 -20.42
C TYR A 221 9.91 7.19 -20.47
N GLY A 222 10.40 6.40 -19.51
CA GLY A 222 11.80 6.00 -19.40
C GLY A 222 12.16 4.71 -20.15
N GLY A 223 11.22 4.14 -20.90
CA GLY A 223 11.46 2.95 -21.70
C GLY A 223 11.74 1.67 -20.90
N ALA A 224 12.33 0.69 -21.57
CA ALA A 224 12.72 -0.58 -20.96
C ALA A 224 13.82 -0.41 -19.91
N ALA A 225 14.71 0.56 -20.07
CA ALA A 225 15.77 0.86 -19.08
C ALA A 225 15.18 1.23 -17.72
N GLU A 226 14.19 2.14 -17.69
CA GLU A 226 13.48 2.50 -16.46
C GLU A 226 12.80 1.28 -15.83
N ALA A 227 12.11 0.49 -16.66
CA ALA A 227 11.36 -0.68 -16.23
C ALA A 227 12.28 -1.70 -15.54
N ILE A 228 13.33 -2.16 -16.21
CA ILE A 228 14.28 -3.16 -15.69
C ILE A 228 14.94 -2.67 -14.40
N CYS A 229 15.43 -1.43 -14.35
CA CYS A 229 16.00 -0.87 -13.12
C CYS A 229 15.02 -0.93 -11.94
N LYS A 230 13.76 -0.50 -12.14
CA LYS A 230 12.76 -0.47 -11.08
C LYS A 230 12.27 -1.86 -10.69
N MET A 231 12.07 -2.77 -11.64
CA MET A 231 11.70 -4.16 -11.37
C MET A 231 12.77 -4.88 -10.53
N SER A 232 14.04 -4.56 -10.72
CA SER A 232 15.17 -5.14 -9.98
C SER A 232 15.24 -4.71 -8.51
N LEU A 233 14.83 -3.48 -8.18
CA LEU A 233 15.08 -2.89 -6.85
C LEU A 233 14.32 -3.57 -5.71
N GLY A 234 13.07 -3.99 -5.93
CA GLY A 234 12.18 -4.48 -4.88
C GLY A 234 12.69 -5.71 -4.15
N ASN A 235 13.30 -6.64 -4.87
CA ASN A 235 13.89 -7.86 -4.32
C ASN A 235 15.41 -7.91 -4.44
N LYS A 236 16.05 -6.85 -4.96
CA LYS A 236 17.50 -6.80 -5.25
C LYS A 236 17.95 -7.93 -6.18
N ILE A 237 17.10 -8.27 -7.16
CA ILE A 237 17.40 -9.25 -8.20
C ILE A 237 18.02 -8.51 -9.38
N GLY A 238 19.23 -8.91 -9.77
CA GLY A 238 19.94 -8.32 -10.89
C GLY A 238 19.37 -8.74 -12.24
N PHE A 239 19.87 -8.10 -13.29
CA PHE A 239 19.43 -8.37 -14.66
C PHE A 239 20.60 -8.28 -15.64
N GLU A 240 20.67 -9.22 -16.59
CA GLU A 240 21.62 -9.20 -17.69
C GLU A 240 20.89 -9.06 -19.02
N PHE A 241 21.20 -7.97 -19.74
CA PHE A 241 20.68 -7.76 -21.09
C PHE A 241 21.37 -8.71 -22.08
N THR A 242 20.63 -9.12 -23.12
CA THR A 242 21.23 -9.83 -24.26
C THR A 242 22.24 -8.94 -25.00
N ASP A 243 23.32 -9.53 -25.52
CA ASP A 243 24.50 -8.81 -26.07
C ASP A 243 24.22 -7.85 -27.24
N CYS A 244 23.04 -7.87 -27.82
CA CYS A 244 22.70 -7.09 -29.03
C CYS A 244 21.72 -5.93 -28.77
N CYS A 245 21.64 -5.42 -27.54
CA CYS A 245 20.75 -4.29 -27.24
C CYS A 245 21.31 -2.95 -27.76
N ASP A 246 20.60 -2.31 -28.68
CA ASP A 246 20.82 -0.88 -28.92
C ASP A 246 20.42 -0.06 -27.70
N LYS A 247 21.41 0.52 -27.03
CA LYS A 247 21.19 1.34 -25.82
C LYS A 247 20.16 2.45 -26.05
N SER A 248 20.11 3.04 -27.25
CA SER A 248 19.16 4.11 -27.57
C SER A 248 17.71 3.62 -27.57
N GLU A 249 17.45 2.38 -27.98
CA GLU A 249 16.12 1.78 -27.99
C GLU A 249 15.56 1.51 -26.59
N LEU A 250 16.45 1.25 -25.60
CA LEU A 250 16.04 0.97 -24.23
C LEU A 250 15.38 2.16 -23.53
N PHE A 251 15.67 3.40 -23.98
CA PHE A 251 15.10 4.63 -23.42
C PHE A 251 13.89 5.15 -24.18
N LYS A 252 13.48 4.48 -25.27
CA LYS A 252 12.29 4.89 -26.03
C LYS A 252 10.99 4.59 -25.26
N ALA A 253 10.13 5.61 -25.20
CA ALA A 253 8.80 5.48 -24.62
C ALA A 253 7.88 4.69 -25.57
N LYS A 254 7.80 3.39 -25.40
CA LYS A 254 6.94 2.48 -26.18
C LYS A 254 5.64 2.22 -25.43
N TYR A 255 4.78 3.23 -25.32
CA TYR A 255 3.47 3.09 -24.65
C TYR A 255 2.63 1.99 -25.27
N GLY A 256 1.93 1.22 -24.45
CA GLY A 256 1.19 0.03 -24.84
C GLY A 256 2.02 -1.26 -24.75
N SER A 257 3.35 -1.16 -24.62
CA SER A 257 4.22 -2.33 -24.42
C SER A 257 4.30 -2.73 -22.95
N VAL A 258 4.51 -4.03 -22.72
CA VAL A 258 4.65 -4.61 -21.36
C VAL A 258 5.91 -5.46 -21.30
N ILE A 259 6.71 -5.26 -20.26
CA ILE A 259 7.79 -6.18 -19.91
C ILE A 259 7.22 -7.24 -18.98
N ILE A 260 7.53 -8.50 -19.24
CA ILE A 260 7.13 -9.64 -18.42
C ILE A 260 8.33 -10.47 -18.00
N GLU A 261 8.33 -10.91 -16.75
CA GLU A 261 9.22 -11.96 -16.25
C GLU A 261 8.51 -13.29 -16.35
N VAL A 262 9.12 -14.27 -17.02
CA VAL A 262 8.53 -15.58 -17.28
C VAL A 262 9.33 -16.67 -16.61
N LYS A 263 8.66 -17.58 -15.90
CA LYS A 263 9.25 -18.70 -15.19
C LYS A 263 9.73 -19.77 -16.16
N GLY A 264 11.05 -20.05 -16.13
CA GLY A 264 11.66 -21.15 -16.86
C GLY A 264 11.84 -20.90 -18.37
N LEU A 265 12.41 -21.90 -19.06
CA LEU A 265 12.80 -21.84 -20.48
C LEU A 265 11.65 -22.09 -21.48
N GLY A 266 10.42 -22.26 -21.02
CA GLY A 266 9.28 -22.70 -21.84
C GLY A 266 8.61 -21.62 -22.72
N ALA A 267 9.19 -20.43 -22.83
CA ALA A 267 8.60 -19.30 -23.54
C ALA A 267 8.68 -19.37 -25.10
N THR A 268 8.66 -20.56 -25.67
CA THR A 268 8.60 -20.74 -27.15
C THR A 268 7.20 -20.54 -27.75
N GLY A 269 6.19 -20.26 -26.93
CA GLY A 269 4.79 -20.09 -27.35
C GLY A 269 4.36 -18.70 -27.79
N PHE A 270 5.24 -17.68 -27.74
CA PHE A 270 4.91 -16.30 -28.14
C PHE A 270 5.02 -16.06 -29.66
N MET A 271 4.58 -17.00 -30.49
CA MET A 271 4.65 -16.85 -31.95
C MET A 271 3.28 -16.43 -32.50
N GLY A 272 3.07 -15.13 -32.56
CA GLY A 272 2.01 -14.51 -33.36
C GLY A 272 2.57 -13.39 -34.23
N ASN A 273 2.11 -13.27 -35.47
CA ASN A 273 2.53 -12.16 -36.35
C ASN A 273 1.85 -10.82 -35.99
N ASP A 274 1.00 -10.81 -34.97
CA ASP A 274 0.16 -9.67 -34.63
C ASP A 274 0.77 -8.72 -33.60
N ILE A 275 1.79 -9.17 -32.85
CA ILE A 275 2.55 -8.39 -31.88
C ILE A 275 4.05 -8.56 -32.08
N ASN A 276 4.83 -7.64 -31.53
CA ASN A 276 6.29 -7.75 -31.49
C ASN A 276 6.74 -8.35 -30.16
N VAL A 277 7.55 -9.41 -30.19
CA VAL A 277 8.14 -10.06 -29.02
C VAL A 277 9.66 -9.88 -29.06
N THR A 278 10.21 -9.23 -28.04
CA THR A 278 11.65 -8.99 -27.91
C THR A 278 12.16 -9.62 -26.62
N LYS A 279 13.08 -10.57 -26.71
CA LYS A 279 13.80 -11.05 -25.53
C LYS A 279 14.78 -9.97 -25.08
N LEU A 280 14.62 -9.46 -23.85
CA LEU A 280 15.51 -8.44 -23.29
C LEU A 280 16.72 -9.04 -22.58
N GLY A 281 16.56 -10.19 -21.93
CA GLY A 281 17.61 -10.84 -21.16
C GLY A 281 17.07 -11.81 -20.13
N HIS A 282 17.75 -11.91 -19.01
CA HIS A 282 17.37 -12.79 -17.89
C HIS A 282 17.71 -12.15 -16.54
N THR A 283 16.99 -12.55 -15.51
CA THR A 283 17.25 -12.16 -14.12
C THR A 283 18.42 -12.97 -13.56
N MET A 284 19.17 -12.40 -12.62
CA MET A 284 20.32 -13.07 -11.99
C MET A 284 20.43 -12.74 -10.50
N ALA A 285 21.19 -13.58 -9.77
CA ALA A 285 21.37 -13.44 -8.32
C ALA A 285 22.25 -12.23 -7.94
N GLU A 286 23.23 -11.89 -8.78
CA GLU A 286 24.12 -10.74 -8.53
C GLU A 286 23.32 -9.43 -8.62
N PRO A 287 23.32 -8.57 -7.58
CA PRO A 287 22.46 -7.38 -7.55
C PRO A 287 23.04 -6.23 -8.39
N CYS A 288 23.10 -6.40 -9.69
CA CYS A 288 23.55 -5.41 -10.66
C CYS A 288 22.79 -5.52 -11.98
N ILE A 289 22.87 -4.49 -12.81
CA ILE A 289 22.42 -4.52 -14.20
C ILE A 289 23.65 -4.70 -15.08
N LYS A 290 23.69 -5.78 -15.88
CA LYS A 290 24.74 -6.03 -16.87
C LYS A 290 24.25 -5.66 -18.26
N ILE A 291 25.01 -4.78 -18.93
CA ILE A 291 24.70 -4.32 -20.26
C ILE A 291 25.98 -3.99 -21.05
N CYS A 292 26.17 -4.62 -22.21
CA CYS A 292 27.32 -4.36 -23.12
C CYS A 292 28.67 -4.35 -22.39
N GLY A 293 28.90 -5.30 -21.48
CA GLY A 293 30.14 -5.43 -20.70
C GLY A 293 30.26 -4.46 -19.51
N GLU A 294 29.28 -3.60 -19.27
CA GLU A 294 29.21 -2.74 -18.10
C GLU A 294 28.39 -3.40 -16.99
N ASN A 295 28.82 -3.25 -15.73
CA ASN A 295 28.10 -3.69 -14.55
C ASN A 295 27.71 -2.47 -13.71
N ILE A 296 26.42 -2.28 -13.49
CA ILE A 296 25.86 -1.16 -12.71
C ILE A 296 25.24 -1.72 -11.44
N PRO A 297 25.84 -1.50 -10.24
CA PRO A 297 25.29 -1.98 -8.98
C PRO A 297 23.89 -1.42 -8.71
N LEU A 298 22.97 -2.26 -8.22
CA LEU A 298 21.61 -1.81 -7.87
C LEU A 298 21.60 -0.75 -6.76
N ASP A 299 22.57 -0.78 -5.86
CA ASP A 299 22.69 0.23 -4.80
C ASP A 299 23.01 1.63 -5.35
N ASP A 300 23.80 1.73 -6.42
CA ASP A 300 24.07 3.00 -7.09
C ASP A 300 22.82 3.52 -7.80
N ILE A 301 22.05 2.63 -8.44
CA ILE A 301 20.76 2.97 -9.06
C ILE A 301 19.76 3.45 -8.00
N GLU A 302 19.63 2.71 -6.88
CA GLU A 302 18.77 3.10 -5.77
C GLU A 302 19.14 4.47 -5.23
N LYS A 303 20.43 4.70 -4.95
CA LYS A 303 20.95 5.97 -4.44
C LYS A 303 20.64 7.12 -5.39
N ALA A 304 20.95 6.97 -6.67
CA ALA A 304 20.70 8.00 -7.68
C ALA A 304 19.20 8.33 -7.81
N TRP A 305 18.34 7.31 -7.68
CA TRP A 305 16.90 7.49 -7.81
C TRP A 305 16.23 8.05 -6.54
N THR A 306 16.72 7.73 -5.36
CA THR A 306 16.11 8.17 -4.08
C THR A 306 16.62 9.55 -3.62
N ALA A 307 17.87 9.87 -3.86
CA ALA A 307 18.53 11.07 -3.36
C ALA A 307 17.82 12.41 -3.68
N PRO A 308 17.23 12.64 -4.88
CA PRO A 308 16.73 13.97 -5.24
C PRO A 308 15.62 14.51 -4.33
N LEU A 309 14.81 13.67 -3.71
CA LEU A 309 13.72 14.08 -2.81
C LEU A 309 13.98 13.77 -1.34
N GLU A 310 15.09 13.13 -0.99
CA GLU A 310 15.37 12.75 0.39
C GLU A 310 15.44 13.95 1.35
N GLY A 311 15.93 15.09 0.88
CA GLY A 311 15.98 16.33 1.68
C GLY A 311 14.61 16.99 1.92
N VAL A 312 13.58 16.66 1.12
CA VAL A 312 12.23 17.24 1.24
C VAL A 312 11.23 16.22 1.80
N PHE A 313 11.33 14.97 1.34
CA PHE A 313 10.49 13.85 1.74
C PHE A 313 11.37 12.69 2.23
N ALA A 314 12.03 12.90 3.35
CA ALA A 314 12.93 11.92 3.95
C ALA A 314 12.26 10.54 4.12
N THR A 315 12.98 9.48 3.77
CA THR A 315 12.55 8.08 3.95
C THR A 315 13.20 7.44 5.17
N LYS A 316 14.24 8.05 5.73
CA LYS A 316 14.99 7.58 6.88
C LYS A 316 15.09 8.69 7.92
N ALA A 317 15.02 8.32 9.20
CA ALA A 317 15.39 9.19 10.30
C ALA A 317 16.89 9.08 10.54
N GLU A 318 17.53 10.16 10.97
CA GLU A 318 18.86 10.08 11.56
C GLU A 318 18.72 9.36 12.91
N CYS A 319 19.31 8.19 13.02
CA CYS A 319 19.40 7.43 14.26
C CYS A 319 20.87 7.32 14.66
N GLU A 320 21.18 7.66 15.92
CA GLU A 320 22.41 7.16 16.52
C GLU A 320 22.30 5.62 16.54
N ASN A 321 23.25 4.93 15.91
CA ASN A 321 23.38 3.48 15.95
C ASN A 321 23.84 3.03 17.35
N ALA A 322 22.98 3.19 18.35
CA ALA A 322 23.11 2.44 19.57
C ALA A 322 22.79 1.00 19.24
N GLY A 323 23.78 0.12 19.27
CA GLY A 323 23.61 -1.29 18.96
C GLY A 323 22.39 -1.85 19.70
N MET A 324 21.42 -2.41 18.96
CA MET A 324 20.22 -3.00 19.55
C MET A 324 20.63 -4.12 20.49
N LYS A 325 20.35 -3.95 21.80
CA LYS A 325 20.46 -5.05 22.75
C LYS A 325 19.41 -6.11 22.37
N LYS A 326 19.82 -7.35 22.22
CA LYS A 326 18.90 -8.47 22.02
C LYS A 326 18.38 -8.91 23.37
N PHE A 327 17.10 -8.67 23.62
CA PHE A 327 16.39 -9.26 24.74
C PHE A 327 15.62 -10.46 24.21
N GLU A 328 15.68 -11.59 24.91
CA GLU A 328 14.98 -12.81 24.53
C GLU A 328 14.44 -13.51 25.77
N TYR A 329 13.16 -13.95 25.68
CA TYR A 329 12.50 -14.73 26.71
C TYR A 329 11.78 -15.92 26.05
N GLY A 330 12.33 -17.12 26.24
CA GLY A 330 11.86 -18.37 25.56
C GLY A 330 10.88 -19.21 26.39
N GLU A 331 10.67 -18.91 27.67
CA GLU A 331 9.79 -19.72 28.50
C GLU A 331 8.32 -19.34 28.25
N ARG A 332 7.52 -20.33 27.89
CA ARG A 332 6.07 -20.18 27.70
C ARG A 332 5.35 -20.36 29.03
N ILE A 333 4.46 -19.46 29.33
CA ILE A 333 3.53 -19.64 30.45
C ILE A 333 2.39 -20.54 29.95
N ASN A 334 2.43 -21.83 30.30
CA ASN A 334 1.35 -22.78 30.03
C ASN A 334 0.19 -22.58 31.00
N ILE A 335 -0.48 -21.46 30.93
CA ILE A 335 -1.71 -21.22 31.69
C ILE A 335 -2.88 -21.80 30.88
N ARG A 336 -3.52 -22.83 31.40
CA ARG A 336 -4.82 -23.28 30.88
C ARG A 336 -5.91 -22.43 31.54
N PRO A 337 -6.82 -21.83 30.77
CA PRO A 337 -7.91 -21.06 31.34
C PRO A 337 -8.76 -21.94 32.27
N LYS A 338 -9.12 -21.43 33.41
CA LYS A 338 -9.99 -22.15 34.40
C LYS A 338 -11.38 -22.42 33.82
N ILE A 339 -11.85 -21.53 32.95
CA ILE A 339 -13.16 -21.63 32.29
C ILE A 339 -12.91 -21.48 30.78
N THR A 340 -13.47 -22.41 30.01
CA THR A 340 -13.42 -22.36 28.55
C THR A 340 -14.78 -21.92 28.02
N PHE A 341 -14.75 -21.02 27.03
CA PHE A 341 -15.95 -20.57 26.33
C PHE A 341 -15.91 -21.10 24.90
N ALA A 342 -17.03 -21.64 24.43
CA ALA A 342 -17.15 -22.09 23.05
C ALA A 342 -16.98 -20.93 22.06
N LYS A 343 -17.41 -19.73 22.45
CA LYS A 343 -17.31 -18.49 21.69
C LYS A 343 -16.94 -17.35 22.65
N PRO A 344 -15.64 -17.04 22.82
CA PRO A 344 -15.23 -15.95 23.69
C PRO A 344 -15.82 -14.61 23.22
N ARG A 345 -16.28 -13.79 24.16
CA ARG A 345 -16.79 -12.45 23.85
C ARG A 345 -15.66 -11.42 23.94
N VAL A 346 -15.60 -10.57 22.92
CA VAL A 346 -14.61 -9.48 22.82
C VAL A 346 -15.34 -8.15 22.86
N PHE A 347 -15.11 -7.37 23.91
CA PHE A 347 -15.59 -6.00 23.99
C PHE A 347 -14.66 -5.06 23.24
N ILE A 348 -15.22 -4.24 22.34
CA ILE A 348 -14.50 -3.27 21.51
C ILE A 348 -15.11 -1.89 21.76
N PRO A 349 -14.47 -1.01 22.55
CA PRO A 349 -14.94 0.36 22.75
C PRO A 349 -14.66 1.20 21.50
N ALA A 350 -15.68 1.85 20.96
CA ALA A 350 -15.58 2.80 19.87
C ALA A 350 -15.85 4.22 20.37
N PHE A 351 -14.91 5.12 20.15
CA PHE A 351 -14.99 6.54 20.49
C PHE A 351 -15.14 7.37 19.22
N PRO A 352 -15.64 8.62 19.30
CA PRO A 352 -15.57 9.52 18.16
C PRO A 352 -14.12 9.63 17.65
N GLY A 353 -13.92 9.37 16.36
CA GLY A 353 -12.59 9.30 15.73
C GLY A 353 -11.93 7.91 15.73
N THR A 354 -12.50 6.89 16.38
CA THR A 354 -12.06 5.51 16.18
C THR A 354 -12.36 5.07 14.74
N ASN A 355 -11.43 4.34 14.10
CA ASN A 355 -11.56 3.94 12.69
C ASN A 355 -11.53 2.43 12.48
N CYS A 356 -10.90 1.68 13.39
CA CYS A 356 -10.57 0.27 13.18
C CYS A 356 -11.44 -0.68 14.01
N GLU A 357 -12.58 -0.25 14.55
CA GLU A 357 -13.48 -1.08 15.37
C GLU A 357 -14.07 -2.24 14.56
N TYR A 358 -14.47 -2.00 13.32
CA TYR A 358 -15.02 -3.04 12.45
C TYR A 358 -13.96 -4.02 11.95
N ASP A 359 -12.76 -3.54 11.63
CA ASP A 359 -11.64 -4.40 11.23
C ASP A 359 -11.20 -5.29 12.39
N SER A 360 -11.17 -4.73 13.60
CA SER A 360 -10.90 -5.48 14.83
C SER A 360 -11.97 -6.53 15.11
N ALA A 361 -13.25 -6.17 15.02
CA ALA A 361 -14.38 -7.09 15.17
C ALA A 361 -14.27 -8.25 14.17
N LYS A 362 -14.06 -7.96 12.90
CA LYS A 362 -13.88 -8.95 11.83
C LYS A 362 -12.73 -9.91 12.09
N ALA A 363 -11.60 -9.43 12.61
CA ALA A 363 -10.44 -10.26 12.94
C ALA A 363 -10.76 -11.26 14.06
N PHE A 364 -11.46 -10.83 15.11
CA PHE A 364 -11.87 -11.68 16.21
C PHE A 364 -12.98 -12.66 15.81
N GLU A 365 -13.95 -12.24 14.99
CA GLU A 365 -15.00 -13.13 14.46
C GLU A 365 -14.41 -14.25 13.58
N ARG A 366 -13.39 -13.94 12.76
CA ARG A 366 -12.64 -14.94 11.98
C ARG A 366 -11.91 -15.96 12.87
N ALA A 367 -11.45 -15.52 14.02
CA ALA A 367 -10.83 -16.38 15.03
C ALA A 367 -11.86 -17.19 15.86
N GLY A 368 -13.16 -17.00 15.61
CA GLY A 368 -14.24 -17.73 16.28
C GLY A 368 -14.80 -17.06 17.53
N ALA A 369 -14.48 -15.79 17.77
CA ALA A 369 -15.01 -15.01 18.88
C ALA A 369 -16.34 -14.31 18.53
N ASP A 370 -16.98 -13.72 19.54
CA ASP A 370 -18.19 -12.90 19.44
C ASP A 370 -17.82 -11.43 19.77
N ALA A 371 -17.81 -10.55 18.76
CA ALA A 371 -17.39 -9.17 18.92
C ALA A 371 -18.57 -8.26 19.32
N ASP A 372 -18.41 -7.53 20.43
CA ASP A 372 -19.39 -6.57 20.98
C ASP A 372 -18.81 -5.16 20.86
N VAL A 373 -19.13 -4.46 19.75
CA VAL A 373 -18.71 -3.08 19.51
C VAL A 373 -19.70 -2.12 20.17
N ARG A 374 -19.23 -1.30 21.12
CA ARG A 374 -20.08 -0.29 21.78
C ARG A 374 -19.51 1.10 21.65
N ILE A 375 -20.38 2.05 21.28
CA ILE A 375 -20.04 3.44 21.00
C ILE A 375 -20.13 4.26 22.28
N PHE A 376 -19.06 5.02 22.60
CA PHE A 376 -19.06 6.02 23.64
C PHE A 376 -19.76 7.29 23.13
N ARG A 377 -20.89 7.64 23.73
CA ARG A 377 -21.70 8.82 23.40
C ARG A 377 -21.41 9.94 24.39
N TYR A 378 -21.31 11.19 23.93
CA TYR A 378 -20.95 12.34 24.78
C TYR A 378 -21.70 13.64 24.42
N LEU A 379 -22.75 13.56 23.58
CA LEU A 379 -23.51 14.74 23.15
C LEU A 379 -24.33 15.38 24.29
N LYS A 380 -24.61 14.64 25.35
CA LYS A 380 -25.30 15.11 26.57
C LYS A 380 -24.68 14.46 27.79
N PRO A 381 -24.74 15.09 28.99
CA PRO A 381 -24.23 14.49 30.21
C PRO A 381 -24.80 13.09 30.51
N SER A 382 -26.09 12.85 30.23
CA SER A 382 -26.70 11.54 30.40
C SER A 382 -26.06 10.47 29.50
N HIS A 383 -25.65 10.83 28.28
CA HIS A 383 -24.99 9.89 27.35
C HIS A 383 -23.65 9.40 27.88
N ILE A 384 -22.91 10.24 28.62
CA ILE A 384 -21.64 9.83 29.24
C ILE A 384 -21.90 8.78 30.30
N ALA A 385 -22.86 9.02 31.21
CA ALA A 385 -23.22 8.06 32.26
C ALA A 385 -23.72 6.74 31.66
N GLU A 386 -24.62 6.78 30.67
CA GLU A 386 -25.13 5.61 29.94
C GLU A 386 -24.00 4.83 29.25
N SER A 387 -23.02 5.53 28.68
CA SER A 387 -21.88 4.89 28.00
C SER A 387 -20.95 4.21 29.00
N ILE A 388 -20.69 4.84 30.15
CA ILE A 388 -19.90 4.25 31.25
C ILE A 388 -20.59 2.97 31.77
N ASP A 389 -21.90 3.01 32.01
CA ASP A 389 -22.65 1.85 32.48
C ASP A 389 -22.66 0.73 31.44
N SER A 390 -22.83 1.09 30.16
CA SER A 390 -22.78 0.15 29.02
C SER A 390 -21.41 -0.51 28.90
N PHE A 391 -20.33 0.25 29.07
CA PHE A 391 -18.96 -0.28 29.01
C PHE A 391 -18.67 -1.24 30.16
N ALA A 392 -19.03 -0.87 31.39
CA ALA A 392 -18.88 -1.74 32.54
C ALA A 392 -19.63 -3.07 32.36
N ASP A 393 -20.91 -3.01 31.93
CA ASP A 393 -21.70 -4.21 31.62
C ASP A 393 -21.09 -5.09 30.51
N ALA A 394 -20.51 -4.47 29.47
CA ALA A 394 -19.83 -5.21 28.40
C ALA A 394 -18.56 -5.90 28.91
N ILE A 395 -17.75 -5.21 29.71
CA ILE A 395 -16.52 -5.76 30.30
C ILE A 395 -16.85 -6.93 31.23
N ASP A 396 -17.88 -6.82 32.06
CA ASP A 396 -18.30 -7.89 32.96
C ASP A 396 -18.68 -9.20 32.23
N LYS A 397 -19.13 -9.09 30.98
CA LYS A 397 -19.51 -10.23 30.14
C LYS A 397 -18.41 -10.71 29.19
N ALA A 398 -17.36 -9.91 29.00
CA ALA A 398 -16.28 -10.19 28.06
C ALA A 398 -15.17 -11.05 28.67
N GLN A 399 -14.42 -11.74 27.82
CA GLN A 399 -13.17 -12.42 28.14
C GLN A 399 -11.97 -11.64 27.59
N ILE A 400 -12.21 -10.77 26.62
CA ILE A 400 -11.18 -9.97 25.98
C ILE A 400 -11.68 -8.53 25.84
N ILE A 401 -10.79 -7.57 26.06
CA ILE A 401 -10.98 -6.17 25.66
C ILE A 401 -10.03 -5.87 24.51
N MET A 402 -10.56 -5.33 23.41
CA MET A 402 -9.76 -4.88 22.27
C MET A 402 -9.89 -3.37 22.09
N PHE A 403 -8.82 -2.65 22.31
CA PHE A 403 -8.73 -1.21 22.02
C PHE A 403 -8.30 -1.01 20.56
N PRO A 404 -9.20 -0.55 19.67
CA PRO A 404 -8.89 -0.38 18.26
C PRO A 404 -8.00 0.84 18.01
N GLY A 405 -7.47 0.91 16.80
CA GLY A 405 -6.77 2.05 16.27
C GLY A 405 -7.70 3.18 15.82
N GLY A 406 -7.12 4.29 15.43
CA GLY A 406 -7.81 5.49 14.96
C GLY A 406 -7.31 6.74 15.66
N PHE A 407 -8.21 7.72 15.83
CA PHE A 407 -7.92 9.05 16.35
C PHE A 407 -8.98 9.46 17.38
N SER A 408 -9.06 8.74 18.49
CA SER A 408 -10.09 8.94 19.52
C SER A 408 -10.07 10.36 20.08
N GLY A 409 -11.21 11.06 20.01
CA GLY A 409 -11.34 12.43 20.47
C GLY A 409 -10.63 13.47 19.59
N GLY A 410 -10.20 13.10 18.37
CA GLY A 410 -9.54 13.98 17.39
C GLY A 410 -8.02 14.09 17.56
N ASP A 411 -7.40 13.24 18.40
CA ASP A 411 -5.95 13.21 18.68
C ASP A 411 -5.34 14.59 18.86
N GLU A 412 -5.70 15.21 19.96
CA GLU A 412 -5.11 16.50 20.37
C GLU A 412 -3.57 16.41 20.44
N PRO A 413 -2.85 17.49 20.11
CA PRO A 413 -1.39 17.50 19.97
C PRO A 413 -0.58 16.97 21.17
N ASP A 414 -1.16 16.98 22.36
CA ASP A 414 -0.51 16.55 23.60
C ASP A 414 -0.65 15.07 23.92
N GLY A 415 -0.99 14.26 22.95
CA GLY A 415 -0.92 12.82 23.09
C GLY A 415 -2.23 12.08 22.88
N SER A 416 -2.14 11.19 21.95
CA SER A 416 -3.20 10.28 21.54
C SER A 416 -3.64 9.33 22.65
N GLY A 417 -4.91 8.95 22.64
CA GLY A 417 -5.50 8.02 23.62
C GLY A 417 -5.97 8.67 24.93
N LYS A 418 -5.91 9.98 25.09
CA LYS A 418 -6.39 10.68 26.30
C LYS A 418 -7.87 10.48 26.56
N PHE A 419 -8.69 10.49 25.51
CA PHE A 419 -10.13 10.33 25.63
C PHE A 419 -10.51 8.93 26.11
N ILE A 420 -9.85 7.91 25.58
CA ILE A 420 -9.98 6.53 26.06
C ILE A 420 -9.57 6.44 27.52
N LYS A 421 -8.39 7.03 27.87
CA LYS A 421 -7.88 7.07 29.22
C LYS A 421 -8.91 7.65 30.21
N ALA A 422 -9.48 8.81 29.88
CA ALA A 422 -10.45 9.47 30.76
C ALA A 422 -11.70 8.60 31.02
N ALA A 423 -12.21 7.90 30.02
CA ALA A 423 -13.33 6.99 30.18
C ALA A 423 -13.00 5.76 31.02
N PHE A 424 -11.79 5.19 30.85
CA PHE A 424 -11.35 3.98 31.55
C PHE A 424 -10.79 4.25 32.98
N GLU A 425 -10.48 5.49 33.32
CA GLU A 425 -10.18 5.91 34.70
C GLU A 425 -11.46 6.08 35.53
N ASN A 426 -12.66 6.09 34.91
CA ASN A 426 -13.91 6.07 35.69
C ASN A 426 -13.96 4.84 36.58
N GLU A 427 -14.38 5.00 37.85
CA GLU A 427 -14.31 3.97 38.89
C GLU A 427 -15.05 2.69 38.50
N LYS A 428 -16.25 2.77 37.85
CA LYS A 428 -17.01 1.60 37.43
C LYS A 428 -16.27 0.80 36.35
N VAL A 429 -15.79 1.48 35.31
CA VAL A 429 -15.05 0.85 34.19
C VAL A 429 -13.72 0.31 34.69
N ARG A 430 -12.98 1.09 35.48
CA ARG A 430 -11.72 0.66 36.09
C ARG A 430 -11.89 -0.63 36.90
N THR A 431 -12.90 -0.68 37.77
CA THR A 431 -13.20 -1.86 38.60
C THR A 431 -13.48 -3.07 37.72
N ALA A 432 -14.33 -2.95 36.69
CA ALA A 432 -14.64 -4.04 35.75
C ALA A 432 -13.40 -4.54 35.00
N VAL A 433 -12.51 -3.63 34.56
CA VAL A 433 -11.23 -3.98 33.90
C VAL A 433 -10.32 -4.76 34.85
N MET A 434 -10.14 -4.28 36.08
CA MET A 434 -9.26 -4.94 37.06
C MET A 434 -9.84 -6.29 37.49
N GLU A 435 -11.18 -6.42 37.61
CA GLU A 435 -11.84 -7.70 37.87
C GLU A 435 -11.62 -8.69 36.71
N LEU A 436 -11.71 -8.23 35.45
CA LEU A 436 -11.41 -9.04 34.26
C LEU A 436 -9.98 -9.60 34.31
N LEU A 437 -9.00 -8.75 34.63
CA LEU A 437 -7.58 -9.14 34.61
C LEU A 437 -7.20 -10.02 35.80
N ASN A 438 -7.60 -9.63 37.01
CA ASN A 438 -7.09 -10.25 38.24
C ASN A 438 -7.86 -11.51 38.65
N ASN A 439 -9.17 -11.55 38.39
CA ASN A 439 -10.05 -12.60 38.92
C ASN A 439 -10.64 -13.51 37.85
N ARG A 440 -10.80 -13.02 36.61
CA ARG A 440 -11.39 -13.77 35.52
C ARG A 440 -10.40 -14.24 34.46
N ASP A 441 -9.10 -13.96 34.66
CA ASP A 441 -8.01 -14.38 33.77
C ASP A 441 -8.21 -13.90 32.31
N GLY A 442 -8.78 -12.70 32.17
CA GLY A 442 -9.09 -12.11 30.86
C GLY A 442 -7.88 -11.47 30.18
N LEU A 443 -8.04 -11.14 28.91
CA LEU A 443 -6.98 -10.57 28.09
C LEU A 443 -7.33 -9.16 27.61
N ILE A 444 -6.29 -8.36 27.39
CA ILE A 444 -6.42 -7.04 26.76
C ILE A 444 -5.44 -6.94 25.59
N LEU A 445 -5.91 -6.35 24.48
CA LEU A 445 -5.10 -6.02 23.32
C LEU A 445 -5.34 -4.55 22.94
N GLY A 446 -4.31 -3.82 22.59
CA GLY A 446 -4.42 -2.45 22.04
C GLY A 446 -3.54 -2.28 20.82
N ILE A 447 -4.12 -1.70 19.78
CA ILE A 447 -3.42 -1.46 18.51
C ILE A 447 -3.41 0.05 18.23
N CYS A 448 -2.25 0.60 17.85
CA CYS A 448 -2.05 2.00 17.47
C CYS A 448 -2.58 2.95 18.55
N ASN A 449 -3.65 3.69 18.32
CA ASN A 449 -4.31 4.56 19.31
C ASN A 449 -4.73 3.79 20.58
N GLY A 450 -5.19 2.56 20.43
CA GLY A 450 -5.48 1.68 21.56
C GLY A 450 -4.24 1.31 22.36
N PHE A 451 -3.08 1.09 21.72
CA PHE A 451 -1.83 0.86 22.42
C PHE A 451 -1.35 2.11 23.17
N GLN A 452 -1.50 3.30 22.57
CA GLN A 452 -1.23 4.56 23.24
C GLN A 452 -2.08 4.72 24.52
N ALA A 453 -3.35 4.32 24.46
CA ALA A 453 -4.23 4.32 25.62
C ALA A 453 -3.79 3.33 26.70
N LEU A 454 -3.37 2.11 26.33
CA LEU A 454 -2.84 1.12 27.29
C LEU A 454 -1.61 1.64 28.05
N ILE A 455 -0.68 2.28 27.35
CA ILE A 455 0.49 2.91 27.97
C ILE A 455 0.06 4.02 28.94
N LYS A 456 -0.84 4.91 28.52
CA LYS A 456 -1.31 6.04 29.34
C LYS A 456 -2.14 5.63 30.56
N LEU A 457 -2.80 4.48 30.49
CA LEU A 457 -3.52 3.87 31.60
C LEU A 457 -2.59 3.14 32.60
N GLY A 458 -1.36 2.82 32.19
CA GLY A 458 -0.43 2.00 32.96
C GLY A 458 -0.66 0.49 32.78
N LEU A 459 -1.65 0.07 32.01
CA LEU A 459 -1.89 -1.36 31.72
C LEU A 459 -0.67 -2.00 31.05
N VAL A 460 0.07 -1.25 30.27
CA VAL A 460 1.38 -1.62 29.77
C VAL A 460 2.37 -0.56 30.25
N PRO A 461 3.47 -0.94 30.96
CA PRO A 461 3.94 -2.31 31.25
C PRO A 461 3.42 -2.90 32.59
N TYR A 462 2.64 -2.17 33.36
CA TYR A 462 2.42 -2.49 34.77
C TYR A 462 1.29 -3.50 35.07
N GLY A 463 0.41 -3.76 34.10
CA GLY A 463 -0.72 -4.68 34.27
C GLY A 463 -1.89 -4.13 35.11
N GLU A 464 -1.87 -2.85 35.48
CA GLU A 464 -2.92 -2.19 36.27
C GLU A 464 -3.20 -0.76 35.80
N ILE A 465 -4.43 -0.30 35.99
CA ILE A 465 -4.79 1.10 35.76
C ILE A 465 -4.27 1.95 36.92
N ARG A 466 -3.29 2.80 36.65
CA ARG A 466 -2.68 3.68 37.63
C ARG A 466 -2.48 5.11 37.11
N LYS A 467 -2.33 6.05 38.05
CA LYS A 467 -2.08 7.45 37.69
C LYS A 467 -0.71 7.58 37.05
N ALA A 468 -0.64 8.28 35.92
CA ALA A 468 0.62 8.58 35.27
C ALA A 468 1.47 9.56 36.11
N GLU A 469 2.75 9.30 36.19
CA GLU A 469 3.78 10.13 36.82
C GLU A 469 4.69 10.73 35.74
N SER A 470 5.58 11.67 36.14
CA SER A 470 6.46 12.36 35.18
C SER A 470 7.46 11.45 34.47
N ASN A 471 7.79 10.30 35.06
CA ASN A 471 8.70 9.27 34.56
C ASN A 471 7.96 8.07 33.93
N SER A 472 6.62 8.10 33.87
CA SER A 472 5.83 7.02 33.28
C SER A 472 6.16 6.87 31.80
N PRO A 473 6.19 5.63 31.29
CA PRO A 473 6.35 5.37 29.86
C PRO A 473 5.31 6.10 29.02
N THR A 474 5.71 6.50 27.82
CA THR A 474 4.79 7.13 26.84
C THR A 474 5.15 6.76 25.41
N LEU A 475 4.17 6.92 24.53
CA LEU A 475 4.41 6.97 23.09
C LEU A 475 4.42 8.42 22.64
N THR A 476 5.41 8.78 21.82
CA THR A 476 5.58 10.14 21.31
C THR A 476 5.87 10.14 19.80
N PHE A 477 6.09 11.31 19.24
CA PHE A 477 6.33 11.51 17.81
C PHE A 477 7.44 10.63 17.26
N ASN A 478 7.22 10.13 16.05
CA ASN A 478 8.24 9.43 15.30
C ASN A 478 9.49 10.30 15.14
N THR A 479 10.68 9.70 15.25
CA THR A 479 11.96 10.42 15.08
C THR A 479 12.07 11.12 13.72
N ILE A 480 11.42 10.57 12.68
CA ILE A 480 11.37 11.20 11.34
C ILE A 480 10.50 12.46 11.28
N GLY A 481 9.78 12.81 12.36
CA GLY A 481 8.97 14.03 12.45
C GLY A 481 7.69 14.02 11.60
N ARG A 482 7.23 12.85 11.15
CA ARG A 482 6.02 12.72 10.32
C ARG A 482 5.31 11.38 10.51
N HIS A 483 4.08 11.30 9.98
CA HIS A 483 3.37 10.04 9.79
C HIS A 483 4.19 9.08 8.92
N MET A 484 4.15 7.79 9.25
CA MET A 484 4.83 6.73 8.54
C MET A 484 3.85 5.56 8.30
N SER A 485 3.58 5.27 7.03
CA SER A 485 2.79 4.11 6.59
C SER A 485 3.65 3.20 5.72
N ARG A 486 3.95 1.98 6.21
CA ARG A 486 4.73 0.96 5.50
C ARG A 486 4.63 -0.39 6.21
N LEU A 487 5.19 -1.43 5.58
CA LEU A 487 5.45 -2.69 6.28
C LEU A 487 6.77 -2.60 7.04
N ALA A 488 6.75 -3.00 8.31
CA ALA A 488 7.94 -3.09 9.17
C ALA A 488 8.19 -4.55 9.54
N ALA A 489 9.45 -4.97 9.46
CA ALA A 489 9.86 -6.28 9.95
C ALA A 489 9.98 -6.23 11.48
N THR A 490 9.27 -7.12 12.16
CA THR A 490 9.33 -7.30 13.62
C THR A 490 9.85 -8.69 13.95
N ARG A 491 10.68 -8.79 14.98
CA ARG A 491 11.18 -10.07 15.47
C ARG A 491 10.53 -10.38 16.82
N ILE A 492 10.02 -11.59 16.97
CA ILE A 492 9.50 -12.07 18.25
C ILE A 492 10.65 -12.16 19.26
N ALA A 493 10.60 -11.35 20.28
CA ALA A 493 11.59 -11.32 21.35
C ALA A 493 11.18 -12.14 22.59
N SER A 494 9.87 -12.33 22.80
CA SER A 494 9.34 -13.04 23.96
C SER A 494 8.11 -13.84 23.56
N VAL A 495 7.95 -15.03 24.12
CA VAL A 495 6.74 -15.88 24.02
C VAL A 495 5.99 -16.00 25.33
N LYS A 496 6.26 -15.08 26.29
CA LYS A 496 5.60 -15.07 27.59
C LYS A 496 4.10 -14.77 27.50
N SER A 497 3.70 -13.90 26.56
CA SER A 497 2.28 -13.52 26.41
C SER A 497 1.46 -14.63 25.77
N PRO A 498 0.22 -14.90 26.25
CA PRO A 498 -0.72 -15.82 25.60
C PRO A 498 -1.02 -15.43 24.13
N TRP A 499 -0.95 -14.14 23.77
CA TRP A 499 -1.11 -13.66 22.39
C TRP A 499 -0.05 -14.21 21.44
N LEU A 500 1.07 -14.71 21.95
CA LEU A 500 2.20 -15.21 21.18
C LEU A 500 2.32 -16.75 21.28
N ALA A 501 1.23 -17.43 21.64
CA ALA A 501 1.24 -18.89 21.81
C ALA A 501 1.57 -19.68 20.52
N GLY A 502 1.29 -19.11 19.34
CA GLY A 502 1.50 -19.74 18.04
C GLY A 502 2.80 -19.41 17.33
N VAL A 503 3.72 -18.67 17.97
CA VAL A 503 4.99 -18.21 17.37
C VAL A 503 6.18 -18.57 18.25
N GLU A 504 7.42 -18.47 17.71
CA GLU A 504 8.66 -18.76 18.43
C GLU A 504 9.56 -17.52 18.53
N VAL A 505 10.45 -17.53 19.56
CA VAL A 505 11.47 -16.48 19.68
C VAL A 505 12.37 -16.51 18.45
N GLY A 506 12.56 -15.37 17.82
CA GLY A 506 13.32 -15.24 16.58
C GLY A 506 12.49 -15.18 15.32
N ASP A 507 11.21 -15.57 15.34
CA ASP A 507 10.32 -15.44 14.18
C ASP A 507 10.23 -13.99 13.71
N ILE A 508 10.23 -13.80 12.39
CA ILE A 508 10.16 -12.49 11.76
C ILE A 508 8.82 -12.34 11.04
N HIS A 509 8.09 -11.31 11.39
CA HIS A 509 6.82 -10.96 10.79
C HIS A 509 6.87 -9.59 10.12
N GLN A 510 6.18 -9.44 9.01
CA GLN A 510 5.92 -8.16 8.37
C GLN A 510 4.63 -7.58 8.94
N ILE A 511 4.73 -6.48 9.64
CA ILE A 511 3.58 -5.81 10.27
C ILE A 511 3.36 -4.46 9.59
N ALA A 512 2.12 -4.17 9.23
CA ALA A 512 1.74 -2.85 8.75
C ALA A 512 1.83 -1.83 9.90
N ILE A 513 2.57 -0.75 9.67
CA ILE A 513 2.60 0.40 10.56
C ILE A 513 1.97 1.61 9.88
N SER A 514 1.20 2.41 10.62
CA SER A 514 0.57 3.63 10.14
C SER A 514 0.36 4.56 11.34
N HIS A 515 1.35 5.38 11.66
CA HIS A 515 1.32 6.26 12.83
C HIS A 515 2.26 7.46 12.71
N GLY A 516 1.91 8.55 13.38
CA GLY A 516 2.76 9.72 13.62
C GLY A 516 3.47 9.65 14.98
N GLU A 517 2.89 8.92 15.95
CA GLU A 517 3.33 8.78 17.34
C GLU A 517 3.46 7.30 17.71
N GLY A 518 4.57 6.69 17.32
CA GLY A 518 4.88 5.28 17.62
C GLY A 518 6.20 5.06 18.36
N ARG A 519 6.87 6.15 18.77
CA ARG A 519 8.14 6.06 19.49
C ARG A 519 7.89 5.85 20.97
N PHE A 520 8.24 4.67 21.49
CA PHE A 520 8.21 4.38 22.92
C PHE A 520 9.37 5.08 23.65
N VAL A 521 9.05 5.76 24.74
CA VAL A 521 10.02 6.44 25.61
C VAL A 521 9.72 6.06 27.07
N ALA A 522 10.74 5.64 27.76
CA ALA A 522 10.69 5.34 29.19
C ALA A 522 12.05 5.67 29.85
N SER A 523 12.08 5.76 31.18
CA SER A 523 13.32 5.94 31.91
C SER A 523 14.23 4.70 31.77
N PRO A 524 15.56 4.84 31.89
CA PRO A 524 16.48 3.69 31.89
C PRO A 524 16.12 2.62 32.91
N GLU A 525 15.63 3.04 34.08
CA GLU A 525 15.21 2.17 35.19
C GLU A 525 13.99 1.32 34.73
N THR A 526 12.96 1.97 34.18
CA THR A 526 11.77 1.28 33.67
C THR A 526 12.13 0.29 32.52
N ILE A 527 13.04 0.69 31.64
CA ILE A 527 13.52 -0.21 30.57
C ILE A 527 14.27 -1.43 31.13
N ALA A 528 15.00 -1.24 32.22
CA ALA A 528 15.73 -2.34 32.86
C ALA A 528 14.81 -3.31 33.62
N GLU A 529 13.66 -2.82 34.11
CA GLU A 529 12.64 -3.62 34.81
C GLU A 529 11.75 -4.42 33.80
N MET A 530 11.58 -3.92 32.60
CA MET A 530 10.79 -4.57 31.51
C MET A 530 11.54 -5.74 30.90
#